data_b2ed1b8082887df7901fd9cc06f0ee9d
#
_entry.id   b2ed1b8082887df7901fd9cc06f0ee9d
#
_cell.length_a   1.000
_cell.length_b   1.000
_cell.length_c   1.000
_cell.angle_alpha   90.00
_cell.angle_beta   90.00
_cell.angle_gamma   90.00
#
_symmetry.space_group_name_H-M   'P 1'
#
loop_
_entity.id
_entity.type
_entity.pdbx_description
1 polymer ?
#
loop_
_entity_poly.entity_id
_entity_poly.type
_entity_poly.pdbx_seq_one_letter_code
_entity_poly.pdbx_strand_id
1 'polypeptide(L)'
;MNGAESMLETLINGGVEVCFSNPGTSEMHMVAAIGKSDKMRSILSLFEGVCSGAADGYARMAGKPALTLLHLGPGLSNASANLHNAKKARSPVINLIGDHATYHKKYDAPLNSDVIGLSGPVSHWVRNVASAETLPMDAAEAVQAAMVQPGQIATLIIPADCAWDDSVAPVAALPRQRNALAEDAAIDQAVALLNNGRKTVLMLSHGALTEAGLELVDQVAQATGAKLICDTFTPKLARGEGRCEVERLGYFAEQALVQLEDAEQMIMVATKAPV
;
A
#
# COMPACT_ATOMS: atom_id res chain seq x y z
N MET A 1 29.11 6.25 6.84
CA MET A 1 27.84 5.92 6.13
C MET A 1 26.94 7.12 6.27
N ASN A 2 26.40 7.63 5.15
CA ASN A 2 25.46 8.74 5.20
C ASN A 2 24.00 8.27 5.39
N GLY A 3 23.07 9.23 5.60
CA GLY A 3 21.68 8.91 5.84
C GLY A 3 21.02 8.10 4.73
N ALA A 4 21.31 8.42 3.47
CA ALA A 4 20.76 7.69 2.32
C ALA A 4 21.22 6.23 2.27
N GLU A 5 22.49 5.96 2.55
CA GLU A 5 23.03 4.60 2.59
C GLU A 5 22.43 3.78 3.74
N SER A 6 22.34 4.36 4.94
CA SER A 6 21.75 3.70 6.10
C SER A 6 20.26 3.44 5.92
N MET A 7 19.50 4.41 5.39
CA MET A 7 18.09 4.26 5.03
C MET A 7 17.88 3.13 4.02
N LEU A 8 18.68 3.09 2.94
CA LEU A 8 18.52 2.08 1.90
C LEU A 8 18.72 0.67 2.43
N GLU A 9 19.78 0.44 3.22
CA GLU A 9 20.01 -0.87 3.84
C GLU A 9 18.89 -1.24 4.80
N THR A 10 18.34 -0.28 5.54
CA THR A 10 17.18 -0.49 6.42
C THR A 10 15.94 -0.92 5.63
N LEU A 11 15.64 -0.25 4.51
CA LEU A 11 14.54 -0.63 3.63
C LEU A 11 14.72 -2.05 3.06
N ILE A 12 15.93 -2.41 2.66
CA ILE A 12 16.28 -3.76 2.18
C ILE A 12 16.08 -4.79 3.30
N ASN A 13 16.53 -4.50 4.52
CA ASN A 13 16.30 -5.36 5.70
C ASN A 13 14.80 -5.57 5.95
N GLY A 14 13.97 -4.57 5.67
CA GLY A 14 12.51 -4.64 5.74
C GLY A 14 11.85 -5.42 4.60
N GLY A 15 12.61 -5.92 3.62
CA GLY A 15 12.13 -6.73 2.50
C GLY A 15 11.72 -5.93 1.26
N VAL A 16 12.18 -4.68 1.15
CA VAL A 16 11.98 -3.87 -0.06
C VAL A 16 13.06 -4.22 -1.07
N GLU A 17 12.66 -4.52 -2.31
CA GLU A 17 13.58 -5.00 -3.35
C GLU A 17 13.50 -4.21 -4.66
N VAL A 18 12.51 -3.29 -4.79
CA VAL A 18 12.31 -2.51 -6.01
C VAL A 18 11.99 -1.05 -5.71
N CYS A 19 12.58 -0.16 -6.50
CA CYS A 19 12.32 1.27 -6.49
C CYS A 19 11.97 1.77 -7.90
N PHE A 20 10.81 2.40 -8.05
CA PHE A 20 10.42 3.11 -9.27
C PHE A 20 10.73 4.59 -9.08
N SER A 21 11.58 5.17 -9.92
CA SER A 21 12.17 6.47 -9.65
C SER A 21 12.05 7.46 -10.80
N ASN A 22 11.78 8.71 -10.47
CA ASN A 22 11.99 9.87 -11.31
C ASN A 22 12.58 10.97 -10.41
N PRO A 23 13.90 10.93 -10.14
CA PRO A 23 14.55 11.82 -9.19
C PRO A 23 15.01 13.13 -9.83
N GLY A 24 15.18 14.15 -8.99
CA GLY A 24 15.92 15.37 -9.31
C GLY A 24 17.18 15.54 -8.46
N THR A 25 17.68 16.75 -8.37
CA THR A 25 18.96 17.05 -7.69
C THR A 25 18.91 16.85 -6.18
N SER A 26 17.75 17.02 -5.54
CA SER A 26 17.59 16.80 -4.10
C SER A 26 17.69 15.32 -3.70
N GLU A 27 17.48 14.42 -4.64
CA GLU A 27 17.49 12.97 -4.42
C GLU A 27 18.82 12.29 -4.77
N MET A 28 19.86 13.04 -5.22
CA MET A 28 21.10 12.47 -5.75
C MET A 28 21.83 11.54 -4.78
N HIS A 29 21.80 11.80 -3.47
CA HIS A 29 22.42 10.91 -2.48
C HIS A 29 21.68 9.58 -2.36
N MET A 30 20.34 9.61 -2.46
CA MET A 30 19.50 8.40 -2.50
C MET A 30 19.76 7.60 -3.80
N VAL A 31 19.86 8.29 -4.95
CA VAL A 31 20.22 7.67 -6.24
C VAL A 31 21.62 7.02 -6.17
N ALA A 32 22.60 7.73 -5.57
CA ALA A 32 23.95 7.19 -5.41
C ALA A 32 23.97 5.95 -4.48
N ALA A 33 23.19 5.95 -3.40
CA ALA A 33 23.06 4.80 -2.52
C ALA A 33 22.44 3.60 -3.26
N ILE A 34 21.36 3.81 -4.00
CA ILE A 34 20.70 2.77 -4.82
C ILE A 34 21.70 2.23 -5.87
N GLY A 35 22.46 3.10 -6.54
CA GLY A 35 23.43 2.70 -7.56
C GLY A 35 24.60 1.86 -7.02
N LYS A 36 24.89 1.92 -5.73
CA LYS A 36 25.91 1.09 -5.06
C LYS A 36 25.39 -0.26 -4.59
N SER A 37 24.08 -0.45 -4.57
CA SER A 37 23.44 -1.66 -4.04
C SER A 37 23.04 -2.61 -5.16
N ASP A 38 23.39 -3.87 -5.03
CA ASP A 38 22.93 -4.98 -5.90
C ASP A 38 21.61 -5.61 -5.42
N LYS A 39 21.10 -5.18 -4.26
CA LYS A 39 19.89 -5.73 -3.62
C LYS A 39 18.63 -4.90 -3.88
N MET A 40 18.78 -3.69 -4.41
CA MET A 40 17.67 -2.81 -4.76
C MET A 40 17.58 -2.66 -6.28
N ARG A 41 16.57 -3.24 -6.89
CA ARG A 41 16.31 -3.04 -8.32
C ARG A 41 15.72 -1.65 -8.54
N SER A 42 16.45 -0.75 -9.20
CA SER A 42 15.95 0.56 -9.58
C SER A 42 15.42 0.56 -11.01
N ILE A 43 14.24 1.13 -11.20
CA ILE A 43 13.58 1.26 -12.50
C ILE A 43 13.30 2.75 -12.72
N LEU A 44 14.03 3.34 -13.68
CA LEU A 44 13.80 4.72 -14.09
C LEU A 44 12.48 4.82 -14.86
N SER A 45 11.64 5.74 -14.42
CA SER A 45 10.40 6.11 -15.10
C SER A 45 10.53 7.54 -15.65
N LEU A 46 9.88 7.81 -16.76
CA LEU A 46 9.96 9.14 -17.41
C LEU A 46 8.93 10.15 -16.88
N PHE A 47 8.10 9.71 -15.93
CA PHE A 47 7.06 10.54 -15.30
C PHE A 47 6.66 9.89 -13.95
N GLU A 48 6.48 10.70 -12.91
CA GLU A 48 6.22 10.20 -11.56
C GLU A 48 4.88 9.47 -11.42
N GLY A 49 3.90 9.80 -12.26
CA GLY A 49 2.66 9.01 -12.36
C GLY A 49 2.92 7.57 -12.80
N VAL A 50 3.95 7.34 -13.63
CA VAL A 50 4.39 5.97 -13.98
C VAL A 50 5.05 5.30 -12.78
N CYS A 51 5.88 6.03 -12.01
CA CYS A 51 6.47 5.48 -10.77
C CYS A 51 5.39 4.95 -9.83
N SER A 52 4.40 5.78 -9.52
CA SER A 52 3.35 5.43 -8.56
C SER A 52 2.42 4.34 -9.08
N GLY A 53 2.09 4.35 -10.39
CA GLY A 53 1.29 3.29 -11.01
C GLY A 53 2.01 1.94 -11.05
N ALA A 54 3.31 1.94 -11.36
CA ALA A 54 4.13 0.73 -11.36
C ALA A 54 4.32 0.17 -9.95
N ALA A 55 4.56 1.05 -8.96
CA ALA A 55 4.65 0.64 -7.55
C ALA A 55 3.35 0.02 -7.04
N ASP A 56 2.19 0.61 -7.37
CA ASP A 56 0.87 0.07 -7.05
C ASP A 56 0.69 -1.33 -7.67
N GLY A 57 0.95 -1.48 -8.96
CA GLY A 57 0.82 -2.77 -9.65
C GLY A 57 1.75 -3.85 -9.08
N TYR A 58 3.02 -3.51 -8.85
CA TYR A 58 3.98 -4.42 -8.22
C TYR A 58 3.53 -4.86 -6.83
N ALA A 59 3.16 -3.90 -5.98
CA ALA A 59 2.75 -4.19 -4.61
C ALA A 59 1.53 -5.11 -4.54
N ARG A 60 0.53 -4.90 -5.39
CA ARG A 60 -0.66 -5.77 -5.50
C ARG A 60 -0.29 -7.19 -5.93
N MET A 61 0.59 -7.34 -6.92
CA MET A 61 0.92 -8.65 -7.47
C MET A 61 1.91 -9.43 -6.62
N ALA A 62 2.95 -8.77 -6.12
CA ALA A 62 4.00 -9.40 -5.32
C ALA A 62 3.62 -9.58 -3.84
N GLY A 63 2.65 -8.80 -3.32
CA GLY A 63 2.34 -8.78 -1.88
C GLY A 63 3.49 -8.25 -1.02
N LYS A 64 4.36 -7.45 -1.63
CA LYS A 64 5.56 -6.85 -1.01
C LYS A 64 5.52 -5.33 -1.13
N PRO A 65 6.21 -4.59 -0.23
CA PRO A 65 6.28 -3.15 -0.36
C PRO A 65 7.11 -2.75 -1.58
N ALA A 66 6.65 -1.72 -2.31
CA ALA A 66 7.39 -1.09 -3.40
C ALA A 66 7.78 0.33 -3.02
N LEU A 67 8.97 0.78 -3.45
CA LEU A 67 9.38 2.17 -3.31
C LEU A 67 8.99 3.00 -4.54
N THR A 68 8.68 4.28 -4.29
CA THR A 68 8.83 5.35 -5.28
C THR A 68 9.90 6.33 -4.80
N LEU A 69 10.67 6.91 -5.71
CA LEU A 69 11.56 8.03 -5.44
C LEU A 69 11.14 9.20 -6.31
N LEU A 70 10.62 10.26 -5.68
CA LEU A 70 9.90 11.36 -6.34
C LEU A 70 10.54 12.70 -6.01
N HIS A 71 10.54 13.61 -7.00
CA HIS A 71 11.19 14.91 -6.88
C HIS A 71 10.31 15.98 -6.24
N LEU A 72 10.50 16.21 -4.95
CA LEU A 72 9.83 17.25 -4.15
C LEU A 72 8.30 17.29 -4.36
N GLY A 73 7.71 18.49 -4.20
CA GLY A 73 6.30 18.74 -4.40
C GLY A 73 5.80 18.47 -5.82
N PRO A 74 6.49 18.92 -6.89
CA PRO A 74 6.10 18.61 -8.26
C PRO A 74 6.02 17.10 -8.53
N GLY A 75 7.02 16.33 -8.08
CA GLY A 75 7.04 14.87 -8.26
C GLY A 75 5.90 14.17 -7.52
N LEU A 76 5.64 14.58 -6.27
CA LEU A 76 4.51 14.07 -5.51
C LEU A 76 3.17 14.44 -6.16
N SER A 77 3.03 15.67 -6.65
CA SER A 77 1.82 16.12 -7.35
C SER A 77 1.53 15.28 -8.59
N ASN A 78 2.56 15.00 -9.40
CA ASN A 78 2.44 14.15 -10.59
C ASN A 78 2.06 12.70 -10.23
N ALA A 79 2.55 12.18 -9.11
CA ALA A 79 2.27 10.82 -8.64
C ALA A 79 0.87 10.66 -8.01
N SER A 80 0.25 11.78 -7.56
CA SER A 80 -0.91 11.79 -6.66
C SER A 80 -2.13 11.04 -7.21
N ALA A 81 -2.41 11.09 -8.50
CA ALA A 81 -3.56 10.40 -9.09
C ALA A 81 -3.49 8.88 -8.89
N ASN A 82 -2.34 8.27 -9.15
CA ASN A 82 -2.16 6.83 -8.94
C ASN A 82 -1.96 6.48 -7.47
N LEU A 83 -1.36 7.36 -6.66
CA LEU A 83 -1.31 7.18 -5.20
C LEU A 83 -2.71 7.20 -4.58
N HIS A 84 -3.63 8.03 -5.08
CA HIS A 84 -5.05 7.95 -4.69
C HIS A 84 -5.63 6.57 -4.94
N ASN A 85 -5.41 5.99 -6.13
CA ASN A 85 -5.90 4.66 -6.47
C ASN A 85 -5.24 3.57 -5.63
N ALA A 86 -3.92 3.64 -5.43
CA ALA A 86 -3.16 2.73 -4.57
C ALA A 86 -3.64 2.78 -3.10
N LYS A 87 -3.97 3.99 -2.60
CA LYS A 87 -4.55 4.18 -1.26
C LYS A 87 -5.89 3.49 -1.12
N LYS A 88 -6.78 3.60 -2.12
CA LYS A 88 -8.09 2.91 -2.14
C LYS A 88 -7.94 1.40 -2.23
N ALA A 89 -6.96 0.94 -3.00
CA ALA A 89 -6.62 -0.47 -3.14
C ALA A 89 -5.85 -1.07 -1.95
N ARG A 90 -5.44 -0.24 -0.98
CA ARG A 90 -4.65 -0.69 0.15
C ARG A 90 -3.34 -1.36 -0.29
N SER A 91 -2.69 -0.79 -1.28
CA SER A 91 -1.39 -1.28 -1.76
C SER A 91 -0.27 -0.84 -0.82
N PRO A 92 0.66 -1.73 -0.44
CA PRO A 92 1.83 -1.35 0.36
C PRO A 92 2.85 -0.61 -0.50
N VAL A 93 2.78 0.72 -0.51
CA VAL A 93 3.71 1.60 -1.24
C VAL A 93 4.42 2.51 -0.25
N ILE A 94 5.73 2.67 -0.42
CA ILE A 94 6.55 3.59 0.37
C ILE A 94 7.05 4.67 -0.58
N ASN A 95 6.66 5.92 -0.34
CA ASN A 95 7.16 7.05 -1.11
C ASN A 95 8.35 7.69 -0.39
N LEU A 96 9.45 7.83 -1.11
CA LEU A 96 10.58 8.66 -0.73
C LEU A 96 10.47 9.97 -1.50
N ILE A 97 10.23 11.05 -0.80
CA ILE A 97 10.09 12.39 -1.39
C ILE A 97 11.29 13.22 -0.94
N GLY A 98 12.15 13.59 -1.88
CA GLY A 98 13.20 14.54 -1.57
C GLY A 98 12.63 15.90 -1.18
N ASP A 99 13.37 16.64 -0.38
CA ASP A 99 13.01 18.00 -0.01
C ASP A 99 14.27 18.87 0.10
N HIS A 100 14.11 20.18 0.12
CA HIS A 100 15.22 21.09 0.36
C HIS A 100 15.88 20.81 1.71
N ALA A 101 17.20 21.05 1.79
CA ALA A 101 17.93 20.97 3.06
C ALA A 101 17.24 21.82 4.13
N THR A 102 17.25 21.35 5.37
CA THR A 102 16.51 21.97 6.48
C THR A 102 16.80 23.46 6.64
N TYR A 103 18.08 23.85 6.51
CA TYR A 103 18.53 25.24 6.60
C TYR A 103 18.11 26.09 5.38
N HIS A 104 17.77 25.46 4.24
CA HIS A 104 17.45 26.15 2.98
C HIS A 104 15.96 26.49 2.84
N LYS A 105 15.07 25.72 3.47
CA LYS A 105 13.60 25.89 3.36
C LYS A 105 13.11 27.32 3.62
N LYS A 106 13.73 28.03 4.56
CA LYS A 106 13.34 29.40 4.91
C LYS A 106 13.51 30.44 3.80
N TYR A 107 14.23 30.12 2.73
CA TYR A 107 14.50 31.02 1.62
C TYR A 107 13.51 30.89 0.45
N ASP A 108 12.50 30.07 0.58
CA ASP A 108 11.45 29.85 -0.41
C ASP A 108 12.00 29.64 -1.84
N ALA A 109 12.89 28.64 -1.97
CA ALA A 109 13.48 28.27 -3.25
C ALA A 109 12.40 27.86 -4.29
N PRO A 110 12.69 27.94 -5.61
CA PRO A 110 11.69 27.76 -6.67
C PRO A 110 10.85 26.46 -6.61
N LEU A 111 11.37 25.41 -5.99
CA LEU A 111 10.66 24.13 -5.84
C LEU A 111 10.14 23.91 -4.41
N ASN A 112 10.24 24.92 -3.54
CA ASN A 112 9.68 24.82 -2.20
C ASN A 112 8.17 24.60 -2.27
N SER A 113 7.68 23.65 -1.50
CA SER A 113 6.27 23.24 -1.53
C SER A 113 5.84 22.72 -0.17
N ASP A 114 4.55 22.80 0.13
CA ASP A 114 3.97 22.12 1.29
C ASP A 114 3.84 20.60 1.00
N VAL A 115 4.97 19.90 1.03
CA VAL A 115 5.03 18.46 0.75
C VAL A 115 4.23 17.66 1.79
N ILE A 116 4.17 18.14 3.04
CA ILE A 116 3.38 17.51 4.11
C ILE A 116 1.90 17.58 3.77
N GLY A 117 1.40 18.76 3.43
CA GLY A 117 0.00 18.97 3.02
C GLY A 117 -0.37 18.18 1.78
N LEU A 118 0.52 18.08 0.79
CA LEU A 118 0.31 17.27 -0.42
C LEU A 118 0.29 15.75 -0.12
N SER A 119 1.07 15.29 0.86
CA SER A 119 1.18 13.87 1.20
C SER A 119 -0.06 13.33 1.93
N GLY A 120 -0.68 14.11 2.82
CA GLY A 120 -1.77 13.66 3.69
C GLY A 120 -2.94 13.00 2.95
N PRO A 121 -3.51 13.63 1.90
CA PRO A 121 -4.63 13.06 1.16
C PRO A 121 -4.34 11.71 0.51
N VAL A 122 -3.09 11.46 0.10
CA VAL A 122 -2.69 10.25 -0.65
C VAL A 122 -1.92 9.22 0.17
N SER A 123 -1.65 9.49 1.45
CA SER A 123 -0.92 8.57 2.33
C SER A 123 -1.74 8.21 3.57
N HIS A 124 -1.42 7.09 4.21
CA HIS A 124 -1.97 6.70 5.50
C HIS A 124 -1.03 7.07 6.65
N TRP A 125 0.26 7.09 6.37
CA TRP A 125 1.33 7.44 7.28
C TRP A 125 2.30 8.41 6.60
N VAL A 126 2.67 9.49 7.28
CA VAL A 126 3.56 10.53 6.75
C VAL A 126 4.58 10.87 7.83
N ARG A 127 5.85 10.93 7.46
CA ARG A 127 6.92 11.37 8.33
C ARG A 127 7.80 12.40 7.60
N ASN A 128 7.96 13.56 8.19
CA ASN A 128 9.01 14.51 7.82
C ASN A 128 10.25 14.18 8.66
N VAL A 129 11.32 13.73 8.00
CA VAL A 129 12.56 13.29 8.65
C VAL A 129 13.24 14.49 9.31
N ALA A 130 13.65 14.30 10.56
CA ALA A 130 14.22 15.38 11.36
C ALA A 130 15.75 15.51 11.22
N SER A 131 16.46 14.39 11.03
CA SER A 131 17.92 14.34 10.90
C SER A 131 18.39 13.06 10.19
N ALA A 132 19.65 13.06 9.75
CA ALA A 132 20.29 11.86 9.20
C ALA A 132 20.31 10.69 10.21
N GLU A 133 20.40 10.98 11.51
CA GLU A 133 20.43 9.97 12.56
C GLU A 133 19.08 9.26 12.76
N THR A 134 17.94 9.99 12.57
CA THR A 134 16.61 9.40 12.72
C THR A 134 16.13 8.67 11.45
N LEU A 135 16.69 9.01 10.29
CA LEU A 135 16.24 8.52 8.99
C LEU A 135 16.18 6.98 8.88
N PRO A 136 17.15 6.19 9.39
CA PRO A 136 17.03 4.72 9.34
C PRO A 136 15.85 4.18 10.14
N MET A 137 15.59 4.73 11.32
CA MET A 137 14.43 4.31 12.13
C MET A 137 13.12 4.73 11.46
N ASP A 138 13.03 5.95 10.96
CA ASP A 138 11.87 6.43 10.20
C ASP A 138 11.60 5.53 8.97
N ALA A 139 12.65 5.04 8.31
CA ALA A 139 12.54 4.09 7.21
C ALA A 139 12.00 2.72 7.64
N ALA A 140 12.47 2.19 8.78
CA ALA A 140 11.97 0.94 9.33
C ALA A 140 10.49 1.05 9.73
N GLU A 141 10.08 2.17 10.34
CA GLU A 141 8.69 2.48 10.66
C GLU A 141 7.82 2.63 9.41
N ALA A 142 8.34 3.24 8.34
CA ALA A 142 7.63 3.35 7.05
C ALA A 142 7.34 1.97 6.44
N VAL A 143 8.30 1.04 6.49
CA VAL A 143 8.07 -0.36 6.06
C VAL A 143 7.01 -1.01 6.94
N GLN A 144 7.12 -0.88 8.26
CA GLN A 144 6.14 -1.45 9.18
C GLN A 144 4.74 -0.89 8.90
N ALA A 145 4.60 0.44 8.73
CA ALA A 145 3.34 1.10 8.42
C ALA A 145 2.77 0.64 7.06
N ALA A 146 3.60 0.56 6.02
CA ALA A 146 3.15 0.11 4.70
C ALA A 146 2.61 -1.32 4.73
N MET A 147 3.16 -2.17 5.59
CA MET A 147 2.80 -3.59 5.70
C MET A 147 1.67 -3.87 6.71
N VAL A 148 1.07 -2.86 7.33
CA VAL A 148 -0.18 -3.02 8.11
C VAL A 148 -1.29 -3.49 7.17
N GLN A 149 -1.85 -4.66 7.47
CA GLN A 149 -2.84 -5.29 6.61
C GLN A 149 -4.13 -4.44 6.48
N PRO A 150 -4.75 -4.43 5.30
CA PRO A 150 -4.41 -5.16 4.06
C PRO A 150 -3.28 -4.53 3.23
N GLY A 151 -2.73 -3.41 3.66
CA GLY A 151 -1.67 -2.62 3.06
C GLY A 151 -1.94 -1.14 3.21
N GLN A 152 -0.90 -0.32 3.22
CA GLN A 152 -0.99 1.13 3.39
C GLN A 152 0.04 1.86 2.52
N ILE A 153 -0.20 3.16 2.28
CA ILE A 153 0.81 4.04 1.72
C ILE A 153 1.51 4.75 2.88
N ALA A 154 2.83 4.60 2.94
CA ALA A 154 3.71 5.33 3.83
C ALA A 154 4.54 6.33 3.03
N THR A 155 4.70 7.55 3.52
CA THR A 155 5.48 8.60 2.86
C THR A 155 6.52 9.17 3.81
N LEU A 156 7.78 9.12 3.37
CA LEU A 156 8.92 9.78 3.99
C LEU A 156 9.27 11.03 3.19
N ILE A 157 9.29 12.18 3.85
CA ILE A 157 9.78 13.44 3.31
C ILE A 157 11.18 13.61 3.85
N ILE A 158 12.17 13.66 2.94
CA ILE A 158 13.58 13.54 3.28
C ILE A 158 14.30 14.83 2.87
N PRO A 159 14.59 15.74 3.81
CA PRO A 159 15.46 16.87 3.53
C PRO A 159 16.83 16.40 3.02
N ALA A 160 17.39 17.15 2.07
CA ALA A 160 18.62 16.75 1.38
C ALA A 160 19.81 16.56 2.35
N ASP A 161 19.93 17.40 3.39
CA ASP A 161 20.93 17.26 4.44
C ASP A 161 20.76 15.98 5.25
N CYS A 162 19.53 15.54 5.53
CA CYS A 162 19.29 14.23 6.17
C CYS A 162 19.77 13.05 5.32
N ALA A 163 19.84 13.21 3.99
CA ALA A 163 20.34 12.17 3.11
C ALA A 163 21.88 12.14 3.01
N TRP A 164 22.55 13.30 3.04
CA TRP A 164 24.00 13.37 2.83
C TRP A 164 24.85 13.42 4.10
N ASP A 165 24.30 13.87 5.24
CA ASP A 165 25.03 13.94 6.50
C ASP A 165 25.32 12.52 7.05
N ASP A 166 26.29 12.43 7.94
CA ASP A 166 26.65 11.20 8.63
C ASP A 166 25.46 10.68 9.47
N SER A 167 25.25 9.38 9.42
CA SER A 167 24.13 8.70 10.04
C SER A 167 24.58 7.52 10.91
N VAL A 168 23.64 6.94 11.64
CA VAL A 168 23.84 5.73 12.44
C VAL A 168 23.74 4.47 11.58
N ALA A 169 24.02 3.32 12.17
CA ALA A 169 23.93 2.03 11.48
C ALA A 169 22.50 1.72 11.03
N PRO A 170 22.32 0.93 9.95
CA PRO A 170 21.02 0.49 9.48
C PRO A 170 20.23 -0.24 10.57
N VAL A 171 18.92 -0.09 10.53
CA VAL A 171 17.99 -0.74 11.47
C VAL A 171 17.53 -2.09 10.89
N ALA A 172 17.39 -3.09 11.75
CA ALA A 172 16.78 -4.35 11.38
C ALA A 172 15.27 -4.19 11.12
N ALA A 173 14.68 -5.14 10.38
CA ALA A 173 13.24 -5.14 10.15
C ALA A 173 12.45 -5.10 11.46
N LEU A 174 11.52 -4.16 11.57
CA LEU A 174 10.60 -4.12 12.71
C LEU A 174 9.58 -5.25 12.62
N PRO A 175 9.09 -5.76 13.77
CA PRO A 175 8.04 -6.78 13.77
C PRO A 175 6.81 -6.32 13.01
N ARG A 176 6.27 -7.17 12.13
CA ARG A 176 5.00 -6.89 11.47
C ARG A 176 3.87 -6.89 12.48
N GLN A 177 2.96 -5.94 12.38
CA GLN A 177 1.74 -5.95 13.17
C GLN A 177 0.92 -7.19 12.78
N ARG A 178 0.46 -7.93 13.80
CA ARG A 178 -0.47 -9.05 13.56
C ARG A 178 -1.84 -8.49 13.22
N ASN A 179 -2.52 -9.14 12.28
CA ASN A 179 -3.92 -8.83 12.02
C ASN A 179 -4.73 -9.09 13.28
N ALA A 180 -5.70 -8.21 13.56
CA ALA A 180 -6.73 -8.51 14.52
C ALA A 180 -7.50 -9.75 14.00
N LEU A 181 -7.69 -10.73 14.88
CA LEU A 181 -8.59 -11.84 14.60
C LEU A 181 -10.03 -11.35 14.77
N ALA A 182 -10.95 -11.96 14.02
CA ALA A 182 -12.36 -11.74 14.27
C ALA A 182 -12.71 -12.22 15.68
N GLU A 183 -13.59 -11.50 16.36
CA GLU A 183 -14.09 -11.92 17.67
C GLU A 183 -14.94 -13.18 17.53
N ASP A 184 -14.83 -14.11 18.48
CA ASP A 184 -15.57 -15.38 18.45
C ASP A 184 -17.08 -15.15 18.30
N ALA A 185 -17.63 -14.15 18.99
CA ALA A 185 -19.04 -13.77 18.87
C ALA A 185 -19.45 -13.37 17.44
N ALA A 186 -18.57 -12.70 16.69
CA ALA A 186 -18.82 -12.35 15.29
C ALA A 186 -18.79 -13.59 14.39
N ILE A 187 -17.90 -14.54 14.68
CA ILE A 187 -17.83 -15.83 13.98
C ILE A 187 -19.09 -16.64 14.26
N ASP A 188 -19.52 -16.77 15.52
CA ASP A 188 -20.73 -17.48 15.91
C ASP A 188 -21.98 -16.88 15.25
N GLN A 189 -22.07 -15.54 15.18
CA GLN A 189 -23.15 -14.86 14.48
C GLN A 189 -23.13 -15.16 12.97
N ALA A 190 -21.98 -15.16 12.33
CA ALA A 190 -21.86 -15.49 10.92
C ALA A 190 -22.28 -16.95 10.65
N VAL A 191 -21.85 -17.89 11.50
CA VAL A 191 -22.27 -19.30 11.43
C VAL A 191 -23.78 -19.44 11.58
N ALA A 192 -24.39 -18.76 12.54
CA ALA A 192 -25.84 -18.77 12.74
C ALA A 192 -26.60 -18.23 11.51
N LEU A 193 -26.10 -17.13 10.92
CA LEU A 193 -26.68 -16.55 9.70
C LEU A 193 -26.56 -17.52 8.51
N LEU A 194 -25.41 -18.15 8.32
CA LEU A 194 -25.17 -19.08 7.22
C LEU A 194 -26.03 -20.34 7.29
N ASN A 195 -26.50 -20.73 8.50
CA ASN A 195 -27.28 -21.94 8.75
C ASN A 195 -28.79 -21.68 8.99
N ASN A 196 -29.27 -20.46 8.82
CA ASN A 196 -30.70 -20.14 9.11
C ASN A 196 -31.65 -20.36 7.92
N GLY A 197 -31.16 -20.88 6.79
CA GLY A 197 -31.95 -21.20 5.59
C GLY A 197 -32.28 -20.02 4.70
N ARG A 198 -31.81 -18.78 5.02
CA ARG A 198 -32.05 -17.58 4.23
C ARG A 198 -31.01 -17.45 3.11
N LYS A 199 -31.40 -16.82 1.99
CA LYS A 199 -30.50 -16.52 0.88
C LYS A 199 -29.41 -15.54 1.31
N THR A 200 -28.18 -16.03 1.42
CA THR A 200 -27.04 -15.27 1.95
C THR A 200 -26.04 -14.90 0.84
N VAL A 201 -25.59 -13.66 0.86
CA VAL A 201 -24.45 -13.18 0.08
C VAL A 201 -23.23 -13.06 0.98
N LEU A 202 -22.11 -13.64 0.56
CA LEU A 202 -20.78 -13.33 1.10
C LEU A 202 -20.14 -12.24 0.23
N MET A 203 -20.01 -11.05 0.82
CA MET A 203 -19.33 -9.91 0.17
C MET A 203 -17.85 -9.93 0.55
N LEU A 204 -16.97 -10.08 -0.43
CA LEU A 204 -15.56 -10.45 -0.25
C LEU A 204 -14.62 -9.35 -0.73
N SER A 205 -13.50 -9.18 -0.04
CA SER A 205 -12.38 -8.35 -0.51
C SER A 205 -11.04 -8.83 0.03
N HIS A 206 -9.94 -8.21 -0.44
CA HIS A 206 -8.58 -8.41 0.06
C HIS A 206 -8.16 -9.87 0.28
N GLY A 207 -7.92 -10.27 1.53
CA GLY A 207 -7.45 -11.61 1.89
C GLY A 207 -8.38 -12.76 1.46
N ALA A 208 -9.68 -12.50 1.43
CA ALA A 208 -10.68 -13.47 0.98
C ALA A 208 -10.61 -13.78 -0.52
N LEU A 209 -9.97 -12.93 -1.31
CA LEU A 209 -9.82 -13.05 -2.77
C LEU A 209 -8.43 -13.55 -3.19
N THR A 210 -7.59 -13.91 -2.26
CA THR A 210 -6.34 -14.65 -2.51
C THR A 210 -6.65 -16.11 -2.82
N GLU A 211 -5.69 -16.84 -3.37
CA GLU A 211 -5.87 -18.28 -3.65
C GLU A 211 -6.33 -19.06 -2.42
N ALA A 212 -5.60 -18.94 -1.31
CA ALA A 212 -5.98 -19.59 -0.05
C ALA A 212 -7.32 -19.08 0.52
N GLY A 213 -7.64 -17.79 0.36
CA GLY A 213 -8.93 -17.25 0.76
C GLY A 213 -10.09 -17.82 -0.05
N LEU A 214 -9.91 -17.94 -1.37
CA LEU A 214 -10.91 -18.50 -2.27
C LEU A 214 -11.21 -19.99 -1.98
N GLU A 215 -10.22 -20.78 -1.63
CA GLU A 215 -10.41 -22.18 -1.21
C GLU A 215 -11.32 -22.28 0.03
N LEU A 216 -11.15 -21.37 0.99
CA LEU A 216 -11.96 -21.34 2.22
C LEU A 216 -13.38 -20.83 1.95
N VAL A 217 -13.55 -19.77 1.18
CA VAL A 217 -14.89 -19.23 0.90
C VAL A 217 -15.69 -20.15 -0.02
N ASP A 218 -15.02 -20.91 -0.90
CA ASP A 218 -15.66 -21.93 -1.72
C ASP A 218 -16.24 -23.06 -0.87
N GLN A 219 -15.47 -23.57 0.11
CA GLN A 219 -15.94 -24.57 1.07
C GLN A 219 -17.19 -24.06 1.84
N VAL A 220 -17.16 -22.80 2.29
CA VAL A 220 -18.32 -22.20 2.97
C VAL A 220 -19.50 -22.09 2.02
N ALA A 221 -19.29 -21.63 0.78
CA ALA A 221 -20.36 -21.48 -0.20
C ALA A 221 -20.99 -22.85 -0.57
N GLN A 222 -20.17 -23.89 -0.77
CA GLN A 222 -20.65 -25.24 -1.05
C GLN A 222 -21.46 -25.82 0.10
N ALA A 223 -21.06 -25.56 1.35
CA ALA A 223 -21.75 -26.08 2.54
C ALA A 223 -23.07 -25.35 2.83
N THR A 224 -23.20 -24.08 2.44
CA THR A 224 -24.30 -23.22 2.88
C THR A 224 -25.18 -22.69 1.74
N GLY A 225 -24.72 -22.83 0.48
CA GLY A 225 -25.39 -22.23 -0.69
C GLY A 225 -25.24 -20.70 -0.77
N ALA A 226 -24.34 -20.10 -0.02
CA ALA A 226 -24.09 -18.66 -0.06
C ALA A 226 -23.54 -18.20 -1.41
N LYS A 227 -24.05 -17.10 -1.96
CA LYS A 227 -23.58 -16.48 -3.18
C LYS A 227 -22.30 -15.67 -2.90
N LEU A 228 -21.27 -15.85 -3.75
CA LEU A 228 -20.00 -15.13 -3.61
C LEU A 228 -19.97 -13.90 -4.50
N ILE A 229 -19.81 -12.72 -3.90
CA ILE A 229 -19.68 -11.43 -4.61
C ILE A 229 -18.47 -10.69 -4.03
N CYS A 230 -17.71 -9.98 -4.87
CA CYS A 230 -16.64 -9.09 -4.41
C CYS A 230 -16.91 -7.63 -4.77
N ASP A 231 -16.14 -6.74 -4.16
CA ASP A 231 -16.22 -5.30 -4.44
C ASP A 231 -16.06 -5.01 -5.93
N THR A 232 -16.75 -3.97 -6.40
CA THR A 232 -16.63 -3.47 -7.79
C THR A 232 -15.18 -3.18 -8.15
N PHE A 233 -14.44 -2.55 -7.25
CA PHE A 233 -13.03 -2.16 -7.42
C PHE A 233 -12.11 -2.93 -6.48
N THR A 234 -12.16 -4.25 -6.54
CA THR A 234 -11.25 -5.06 -5.74
C THR A 234 -9.79 -4.91 -6.20
N PRO A 235 -8.82 -4.83 -5.27
CA PRO A 235 -7.42 -4.61 -5.63
C PRO A 235 -6.80 -5.78 -6.41
N LYS A 236 -7.19 -7.01 -6.09
CA LYS A 236 -6.72 -8.25 -6.72
C LYS A 236 -7.80 -9.32 -6.55
N LEU A 237 -7.98 -10.14 -7.58
CA LEU A 237 -8.83 -11.31 -7.56
C LEU A 237 -8.12 -12.44 -8.31
N ALA A 238 -7.80 -13.54 -7.63
CA ALA A 238 -7.31 -14.74 -8.28
C ALA A 238 -8.47 -15.39 -9.06
N ARG A 239 -8.24 -15.74 -10.34
CA ARG A 239 -9.27 -16.26 -11.24
C ARG A 239 -8.72 -17.36 -12.16
N GLY A 240 -9.62 -18.18 -12.67
CA GLY A 240 -9.28 -19.23 -13.65
C GLY A 240 -8.68 -20.49 -13.02
N GLU A 241 -8.25 -21.41 -13.84
CA GLU A 241 -7.60 -22.68 -13.43
C GLU A 241 -8.38 -23.51 -12.39
N GLY A 242 -9.71 -23.52 -12.50
CA GLY A 242 -10.58 -24.29 -11.58
C GLY A 242 -10.86 -23.62 -10.24
N ARG A 243 -10.42 -22.38 -10.02
CA ARG A 243 -10.78 -21.61 -8.81
C ARG A 243 -12.26 -21.27 -8.82
N CYS A 244 -12.86 -21.18 -7.64
CA CYS A 244 -14.26 -20.82 -7.51
C CYS A 244 -14.55 -19.45 -8.15
N GLU A 245 -15.74 -19.33 -8.73
CA GLU A 245 -16.18 -18.08 -9.35
C GLU A 245 -16.72 -17.14 -8.28
N VAL A 246 -16.21 -15.92 -8.29
CA VAL A 246 -16.69 -14.81 -7.48
C VAL A 246 -17.17 -13.72 -8.43
N GLU A 247 -18.45 -13.38 -8.35
CA GLU A 247 -19.02 -12.28 -9.13
C GLU A 247 -18.46 -10.95 -8.63
N ARG A 248 -18.21 -10.03 -9.57
CA ARG A 248 -17.90 -8.65 -9.20
C ARG A 248 -19.19 -7.85 -9.14
N LEU A 249 -19.40 -7.10 -8.04
CA LEU A 249 -20.55 -6.21 -7.92
C LEU A 249 -20.55 -5.18 -9.05
N GLY A 250 -21.68 -5.01 -9.71
CA GLY A 250 -21.86 -4.08 -10.80
C GLY A 250 -21.55 -2.64 -10.41
N TYR A 251 -21.02 -1.87 -11.34
CA TYR A 251 -20.68 -0.46 -11.10
C TYR A 251 -21.92 0.42 -10.99
N PHE A 252 -22.93 0.16 -11.82
CA PHE A 252 -24.20 0.91 -11.78
C PHE A 252 -25.17 0.28 -10.79
N ALA A 253 -25.93 1.12 -10.08
CA ALA A 253 -26.87 0.68 -9.04
C ALA A 253 -27.88 -0.33 -9.58
N GLU A 254 -28.35 -0.15 -10.81
CA GLU A 254 -29.31 -1.05 -11.45
C GLU A 254 -28.76 -2.47 -11.61
N GLN A 255 -27.47 -2.59 -11.94
CA GLN A 255 -26.80 -3.90 -12.05
C GLN A 255 -26.62 -4.53 -10.66
N ALA A 256 -26.21 -3.75 -9.68
CA ALA A 256 -26.03 -4.22 -8.31
C ALA A 256 -27.38 -4.68 -7.70
N LEU A 257 -28.48 -3.96 -7.95
CA LEU A 257 -29.80 -4.34 -7.49
C LEU A 257 -30.25 -5.68 -8.06
N VAL A 258 -30.03 -5.92 -9.36
CA VAL A 258 -30.35 -7.21 -9.99
C VAL A 258 -29.48 -8.35 -9.40
N GLN A 259 -28.18 -8.08 -9.18
CA GLN A 259 -27.31 -9.08 -8.58
C GLN A 259 -27.68 -9.45 -7.14
N LEU A 260 -28.30 -8.53 -6.42
CA LEU A 260 -28.65 -8.68 -5.00
C LEU A 260 -30.15 -8.88 -4.77
N GLU A 261 -30.98 -8.96 -5.82
CA GLU A 261 -32.46 -8.98 -5.70
C GLU A 261 -32.99 -10.11 -4.80
N ASP A 262 -32.31 -11.25 -4.81
CA ASP A 262 -32.67 -12.43 -4.02
C ASP A 262 -32.01 -12.46 -2.62
N ALA A 263 -31.11 -11.53 -2.32
CA ALA A 263 -30.37 -11.53 -1.07
C ALA A 263 -31.24 -11.11 0.11
N GLU A 264 -31.41 -12.00 1.09
CA GLU A 264 -32.13 -11.71 2.33
C GLU A 264 -31.18 -11.26 3.45
N GLN A 265 -29.89 -11.57 3.31
CA GLN A 265 -28.85 -11.18 4.27
C GLN A 265 -27.48 -11.15 3.58
N MET A 266 -26.57 -10.36 4.15
CA MET A 266 -25.21 -10.21 3.64
C MET A 266 -24.21 -10.32 4.79
N ILE A 267 -23.14 -11.11 4.58
CA ILE A 267 -22.00 -11.20 5.48
C ILE A 267 -20.80 -10.60 4.75
N MET A 268 -20.16 -9.63 5.38
CA MET A 268 -19.01 -8.92 4.82
C MET A 268 -17.71 -9.49 5.36
N VAL A 269 -16.83 -9.92 4.46
CA VAL A 269 -15.53 -10.51 4.80
C VAL A 269 -14.41 -9.66 4.21
N ALA A 270 -13.62 -9.03 5.07
CA ALA A 270 -12.53 -8.12 4.71
C ALA A 270 -12.95 -6.95 3.81
N THR A 271 -14.21 -6.58 3.80
CA THR A 271 -14.77 -5.46 3.05
C THR A 271 -15.68 -4.59 3.92
N LYS A 272 -16.26 -3.57 3.34
CA LYS A 272 -17.28 -2.69 3.93
C LYS A 272 -18.57 -2.77 3.11
N ALA A 273 -19.65 -2.27 3.67
CA ALA A 273 -20.90 -2.20 2.96
C ALA A 273 -20.73 -1.50 1.59
N PRO A 274 -21.35 -2.03 0.52
CA PRO A 274 -21.35 -1.37 -0.78
C PRO A 274 -22.06 -0.01 -0.68
N VAL A 275 -21.60 0.95 -1.49
CA VAL A 275 -22.11 2.35 -1.50
C VAL A 275 -22.61 2.68 -2.88
#